data_f45bcd2ad3b87851c1479a4591e9f448
#
_entry.id   f45bcd2ad3b87851c1479a4591e9f448
#
_cell.length_a   1.000
_cell.length_b   1.000
_cell.length_c   1.000
_cell.angle_alpha   90.00
_cell.angle_beta   90.00
_cell.angle_gamma   90.00
#
_symmetry.space_group_name_H-M   'P 1'
#
loop_
_entity.id
_entity.type
_entity.pdbx_description
1 polymer ?
#
loop_
_entity_poly.entity_id
_entity_poly.type
_entity_poly.pdbx_seq_one_letter_code
_entity_poly.pdbx_strand_id
1 'polypeptide(L)'
;MRLFLFCTALILVASSSVHATEALLFNGGGYTIQIMVGYEDDPVVAQVFFTPPGAKDWIVLPSEGLQIEKFDMEKRTLTMNFSNKNNPDLPRSFSLSVKKARAALSISGKEIKGEFNWDI
;
A
#
# COMPACT_ATOMS: atom_id res chain seq x y z
N MET A 1 22.08 -25.82 -32.05
CA MET A 1 21.83 -25.26 -31.68
C MET A 1 21.62 -24.45 -31.30
N ARG A 2 21.51 -24.10 -31.24
CA ARG A 2 21.31 -23.25 -30.71
C ARG A 2 20.39 -22.72 -30.49
N LEU A 3 19.85 -22.84 -30.66
CA LEU A 3 18.86 -22.26 -30.45
C LEU A 3 18.30 -22.14 -29.52
N PHE A 4 18.54 -22.48 -29.07
CA PHE A 4 17.95 -22.21 -28.07
C PHE A 4 18.20 -21.40 -27.42
N LEU A 5 18.81 -21.11 -27.53
CA LEU A 5 19.09 -20.30 -26.80
C LEU A 5 18.59 -19.29 -26.80
N PHE A 6 18.21 -19.10 -27.26
CA PHE A 6 17.58 -18.07 -27.10
C PHE A 6 16.54 -17.90 -26.53
N CYS A 7 16.26 -18.37 -26.47
CA CYS A 7 15.09 -18.21 -26.05
C CYS A 7 15.07 -17.87 -24.81
N THR A 8 15.81 -18.25 -24.22
CA THR A 8 15.76 -17.96 -22.99
C THR A 8 15.80 -16.69 -22.72
N ALA A 9 16.38 -16.08 -23.30
CA ALA A 9 16.43 -14.84 -22.95
C ALA A 9 15.20 -14.21 -22.87
N LEU A 10 14.53 -14.45 -23.49
CA LEU A 10 13.45 -13.76 -23.50
C LEU A 10 12.71 -13.76 -22.47
N ILE A 11 12.76 -14.55 -21.92
CA ILE A 11 11.99 -14.52 -20.98
C ILE A 11 12.22 -13.69 -20.05
N LEU A 12 13.16 -13.48 -19.76
CA LEU A 12 13.38 -12.65 -18.81
C LEU A 12 12.84 -11.54 -18.82
N VAL A 13 12.78 -11.15 -19.54
CA VAL A 13 12.26 -10.05 -19.61
C VAL A 13 11.15 -9.89 -19.04
N ALA A 14 10.52 -10.61 -19.13
CA ALA A 14 9.38 -10.36 -18.65
C ALA A 14 9.48 -10.09 -17.45
N SER A 15 10.14 -10.56 -17.05
CA SER A 15 10.08 -10.34 -15.89
C SER A 15 10.21 -9.19 -15.51
N SER A 16 10.74 -8.73 -16.00
CA SER A 16 10.93 -7.65 -15.56
C SER A 16 9.97 -6.90 -15.29
N SER A 17 9.41 -6.91 -15.69
CA SER A 17 8.53 -6.08 -15.52
C SER A 17 8.08 -5.96 -14.47
N VAL A 18 8.32 -6.27 -14.14
CA VAL A 18 7.90 -6.13 -13.30
C VAL A 18 8.19 -5.54 -12.56
N HIS A 19 8.34 -5.05 -12.40
CA HIS A 19 8.46 -4.22 -11.77
C HIS A 19 8.25 -4.30 -10.59
N ALA A 20 9.01 -4.12 -10.13
CA ALA A 20 9.24 -4.09 -8.86
C ALA A 20 8.23 -3.44 -8.10
N THR A 21 7.69 -4.07 -7.23
CA THR A 21 6.78 -3.48 -6.30
C THR A 21 7.36 -3.65 -4.94
N GLU A 22 7.08 -2.69 -4.11
CA GLU A 22 7.45 -2.76 -2.72
C GLU A 22 6.17 -2.70 -1.90
N ALA A 23 6.21 -3.32 -0.75
CA ALA A 23 5.08 -3.29 0.17
C ALA A 23 5.49 -2.52 1.41
N LEU A 24 4.65 -1.58 1.81
CA LEU A 24 4.84 -0.82 3.03
C LEU A 24 3.74 -1.24 3.99
N LEU A 25 4.00 -1.14 5.28
CA LEU A 25 3.06 -1.73 6.23
C LEU A 25 2.85 -0.85 7.45
N PHE A 26 1.59 -0.57 7.75
CA PHE A 26 1.18 0.07 8.99
C PHE A 26 0.62 -0.98 9.93
N ASN A 27 1.03 -0.92 11.19
CA ASN A 27 0.47 -1.74 12.27
C ASN A 27 0.17 -0.87 13.46
N GLY A 28 -1.05 -0.90 13.92
CA GLY A 28 -1.43 -0.14 15.10
C GLY A 28 -2.84 -0.48 15.53
N GLY A 29 -3.04 -0.62 16.82
CA GLY A 29 -4.38 -0.85 17.37
C GLY A 29 -5.10 -2.06 16.85
N GLY A 30 -4.37 -3.04 16.34
CA GLY A 30 -4.99 -4.20 15.74
C GLY A 30 -5.30 -4.03 14.26
N TYR A 31 -5.14 -2.82 13.73
CA TYR A 31 -5.31 -2.55 12.30
C TYR A 31 -4.02 -2.82 11.55
N THR A 32 -4.16 -3.30 10.34
CA THR A 32 -3.03 -3.46 9.44
C THR A 32 -3.41 -2.85 8.11
N ILE A 33 -2.54 -2.00 7.58
CA ILE A 33 -2.75 -1.40 6.27
C ILE A 33 -1.49 -1.66 5.46
N GLN A 34 -1.65 -2.37 4.37
CA GLN A 34 -0.52 -2.70 3.50
C GLN A 34 -0.63 -1.89 2.23
N ILE A 35 0.44 -1.20 1.89
CA ILE A 35 0.45 -0.31 0.75
C ILE A 35 1.42 -0.85 -0.27
N MET A 36 0.92 -1.15 -1.45
CA MET A 36 1.74 -1.63 -2.55
C MET A 36 2.20 -0.45 -3.37
N VAL A 37 3.50 -0.36 -3.57
CA VAL A 37 4.11 0.73 -4.31
C VAL A 37 4.49 0.23 -5.69
N GLY A 38 4.00 0.91 -6.70
CA GLY A 38 4.39 0.62 -8.06
C GLY A 38 5.32 1.71 -8.56
N TYR A 39 6.04 1.41 -9.61
CA TYR A 39 6.98 2.34 -10.19
C TYR A 39 6.61 2.58 -11.63
N GLU A 40 6.34 3.84 -11.95
CA GLU A 40 6.24 4.27 -13.32
C GLU A 40 7.47 5.13 -13.56
N ASP A 41 7.32 6.41 -13.61
CA ASP A 41 8.49 7.26 -13.58
C ASP A 41 8.94 7.47 -12.15
N ASP A 42 7.97 7.67 -11.29
CA ASP A 42 8.19 7.87 -9.87
C ASP A 42 7.42 6.81 -9.09
N PRO A 43 7.78 6.57 -7.85
CA PRO A 43 6.98 5.66 -7.02
C PRO A 43 5.59 6.18 -6.79
N VAL A 44 4.61 5.32 -6.93
CA VAL A 44 3.21 5.68 -6.72
C VAL A 44 2.55 4.61 -5.87
N VAL A 45 1.51 5.00 -5.15
CA VAL A 45 0.70 4.03 -4.42
C VAL A 45 -0.18 3.32 -5.43
N ALA A 46 0.05 2.03 -5.59
CA ALA A 46 -0.67 1.24 -6.59
C ALA A 46 -1.93 0.62 -6.03
N GLN A 47 -1.86 0.12 -4.80
CA GLN A 47 -2.98 -0.58 -4.19
C GLN A 47 -2.85 -0.53 -2.68
N VAL A 48 -3.97 -0.55 -1.97
CA VAL A 48 -3.96 -0.54 -0.52
C VAL A 48 -4.87 -1.66 -0.02
N PHE A 49 -4.36 -2.42 0.92
CA PHE A 49 -5.09 -3.50 1.57
C PHE A 49 -5.33 -3.14 3.02
N PHE A 50 -6.53 -3.39 3.49
CA PHE A 50 -6.95 -3.00 4.82
C PHE A 50 -7.41 -4.22 5.60
N THR A 51 -6.93 -4.37 6.83
CA THR A 51 -7.34 -5.47 7.71
C THR A 51 -7.77 -4.86 9.04
N PRO A 52 -9.05 -4.92 9.37
CA PRO A 52 -9.51 -4.42 10.67
C PRO A 52 -9.13 -5.38 11.79
N PRO A 53 -9.22 -4.93 13.04
CA PRO A 53 -8.89 -5.79 14.16
C PRO A 53 -9.74 -7.04 14.18
N GLY A 54 -9.10 -8.18 14.42
CA GLY A 54 -9.79 -9.44 14.51
C GLY A 54 -10.09 -10.12 13.19
N ALA A 55 -9.86 -9.45 12.07
CA ALA A 55 -10.11 -10.05 10.77
C ALA A 55 -8.90 -10.86 10.35
N LYS A 56 -9.15 -11.91 9.58
CA LYS A 56 -8.07 -12.74 9.07
C LYS A 56 -7.64 -12.33 7.68
N ASP A 57 -8.58 -11.81 6.90
CA ASP A 57 -8.31 -11.48 5.52
C ASP A 57 -8.28 -9.99 5.35
N TRP A 58 -7.52 -9.56 4.36
CA TRP A 58 -7.47 -8.16 4.02
C TRP A 58 -8.52 -7.84 2.98
N ILE A 59 -8.86 -6.58 2.90
CA ILE A 59 -9.83 -6.08 1.94
C ILE A 59 -9.10 -5.07 1.07
N VAL A 60 -9.23 -5.21 -0.24
CA VAL A 60 -8.63 -4.26 -1.16
C VAL A 60 -9.49 -3.00 -1.16
N LEU A 61 -8.87 -1.86 -0.90
CA LEU A 61 -9.61 -0.60 -0.92
C LEU A 61 -9.85 -0.17 -2.36
N PRO A 62 -11.09 0.22 -2.67
CA PRO A 62 -11.35 0.71 -4.04
C PRO A 62 -10.59 2.00 -4.29
N SER A 63 -9.96 2.08 -5.45
CA SER A 63 -9.11 3.22 -5.76
C SER A 63 -9.89 4.52 -5.83
N GLU A 64 -11.16 4.47 -6.20
CA GLU A 64 -11.94 5.69 -6.29
C GLU A 64 -12.19 6.31 -4.93
N GLY A 65 -12.04 5.56 -3.85
CA GLY A 65 -12.18 6.11 -2.51
C GLY A 65 -10.87 6.59 -1.90
N LEU A 66 -9.76 6.33 -2.57
CA LEU A 66 -8.45 6.68 -2.04
C LEU A 66 -8.00 8.03 -2.57
N GLN A 67 -7.45 8.83 -1.68
CA GLN A 67 -6.84 10.09 -2.04
C GLN A 67 -5.48 10.16 -1.40
N ILE A 68 -4.44 10.17 -2.22
CA ILE A 68 -3.07 10.25 -1.74
C ILE A 68 -2.67 11.71 -1.81
N GLU A 69 -2.52 12.34 -0.65
CA GLU A 69 -2.19 13.75 -0.61
C GLU A 69 -0.70 13.98 -0.66
N LYS A 70 0.06 13.04 -0.12
CA LYS A 70 1.50 13.18 -0.10
C LYS A 70 2.11 11.79 -0.06
N PHE A 71 3.10 11.57 -0.89
CA PHE A 71 3.81 10.30 -0.88
C PHE A 71 5.24 10.55 -1.34
N ASP A 72 6.19 10.36 -0.43
CA ASP A 72 7.58 10.65 -0.71
C ASP A 72 8.42 9.53 -0.09
N MET A 73 8.95 8.66 -0.94
CA MET A 73 9.73 7.52 -0.48
C MET A 73 11.06 7.95 0.12
N GLU A 74 11.65 9.02 -0.40
CA GLU A 74 12.92 9.49 0.13
C GLU A 74 12.79 10.06 1.52
N LYS A 75 11.80 10.90 1.71
CA LYS A 75 11.58 11.51 3.00
C LYS A 75 10.77 10.64 3.93
N ARG A 76 10.22 9.55 3.40
CA ARG A 76 9.42 8.60 4.17
C ARG A 76 8.24 9.29 4.81
N THR A 77 7.46 9.97 3.97
CA THR A 77 6.21 10.61 4.40
C THR A 77 5.08 10.15 3.51
N LEU A 78 3.92 9.99 4.11
CA LEU A 78 2.72 9.58 3.40
C LEU A 78 1.51 10.18 4.10
N THR A 79 0.61 10.77 3.35
CA THR A 79 -0.67 11.21 3.86
C THR A 79 -1.75 10.71 2.91
N MET A 80 -2.70 9.97 3.44
CA MET A 80 -3.67 9.28 2.64
C MET A 80 -5.02 9.35 3.31
N ASN A 81 -6.06 9.56 2.52
CA ASN A 81 -7.45 9.56 3.00
C ASN A 81 -8.24 8.52 2.25
N PHE A 82 -9.19 7.93 2.93
CA PHE A 82 -10.09 6.97 2.31
C PHE A 82 -11.52 7.33 2.65
N SER A 83 -12.39 7.28 1.64
CA SER A 83 -13.83 7.47 1.81
C SER A 83 -14.54 6.30 1.17
N ASN A 84 -15.43 5.70 1.93
CA ASN A 84 -16.17 4.54 1.50
C ASN A 84 -17.58 4.94 1.13
N LYS A 85 -18.02 4.53 -0.04
CA LYS A 85 -19.37 4.88 -0.47
C LYS A 85 -20.37 3.77 -0.26
N ASN A 86 -19.98 2.54 -0.57
CA ASN A 86 -20.97 1.49 -0.64
C ASN A 86 -20.59 0.16 -0.02
N ASN A 87 -19.39 0.01 0.50
CA ASN A 87 -18.96 -1.28 0.99
C ASN A 87 -19.17 -1.38 2.49
N PRO A 88 -20.13 -2.22 2.95
CA PRO A 88 -20.41 -2.31 4.38
C PRO A 88 -19.29 -2.96 5.19
N ASP A 89 -18.36 -3.65 4.55
CA ASP A 89 -17.25 -4.28 5.25
C ASP A 89 -16.11 -3.34 5.55
N LEU A 90 -16.16 -2.12 5.02
CA LEU A 90 -15.12 -1.15 5.21
C LEU A 90 -15.60 -0.01 6.09
N PRO A 91 -14.70 0.64 6.80
CA PRO A 91 -15.08 1.83 7.54
C PRO A 91 -15.55 2.93 6.62
N ARG A 92 -16.32 3.86 7.16
CA ARG A 92 -16.84 4.94 6.35
C ARG A 92 -15.73 5.81 5.80
N SER A 93 -14.75 6.08 6.62
CA SER A 93 -13.60 6.87 6.17
C SER A 93 -12.48 6.71 7.17
N PHE A 94 -11.27 6.97 6.72
CA PHE A 94 -10.14 7.07 7.61
C PHE A 94 -9.04 7.87 6.95
N SER A 95 -8.08 8.31 7.77
CA SER A 95 -6.90 9.01 7.29
C SER A 95 -5.67 8.36 7.91
N LEU A 96 -4.62 8.23 7.12
CA LEU A 96 -3.35 7.71 7.60
C LEU A 96 -2.28 8.75 7.33
N SER A 97 -1.56 9.10 8.38
CA SER A 97 -0.47 10.06 8.29
C SER A 97 0.80 9.39 8.79
N VAL A 98 1.84 9.40 7.96
CA VAL A 98 3.06 8.68 8.25
C VAL A 98 4.25 9.61 8.13
N LYS A 99 5.14 9.53 9.10
CA LYS A 99 6.40 10.23 9.06
C LYS A 99 7.47 9.29 9.59
N LYS A 100 8.29 8.78 8.68
CA LYS A 100 9.32 7.80 9.02
C LYS A 100 8.67 6.58 9.63
N ALA A 101 9.12 6.11 10.78
CA ALA A 101 8.59 4.90 11.37
C ALA A 101 7.31 5.10 12.17
N ARG A 102 6.83 6.32 12.28
CA ARG A 102 5.65 6.62 13.08
C ARG A 102 4.47 6.93 12.20
N ALA A 103 3.32 6.47 12.62
CA ALA A 103 2.11 6.70 11.86
C ALA A 103 0.94 6.90 12.81
N ALA A 104 -0.05 7.62 12.32
CA ALA A 104 -1.30 7.83 13.04
C ALA A 104 -2.44 7.53 12.11
N LEU A 105 -3.33 6.66 12.56
CA LEU A 105 -4.53 6.31 11.83
C LEU A 105 -5.70 6.96 12.53
N SER A 106 -6.42 7.82 11.82
CA SER A 106 -7.62 8.46 12.35
C SER A 106 -8.81 7.72 11.77
N ILE A 107 -9.54 7.04 12.60
CA ILE A 107 -10.64 6.20 12.16
C ILE A 107 -11.70 6.17 13.25
N SER A 108 -12.96 6.31 12.83
CA SER A 108 -14.11 6.25 13.75
C SER A 108 -13.96 7.21 14.91
N GLY A 109 -13.45 8.40 14.66
CA GLY A 109 -13.30 9.41 15.69
C GLY A 109 -12.15 9.18 16.65
N LYS A 110 -11.31 8.22 16.39
CA LYS A 110 -10.17 7.90 17.24
C LYS A 110 -8.87 8.10 16.49
N GLU A 111 -7.83 8.43 17.22
CA GLU A 111 -6.49 8.45 16.65
C GLU A 111 -5.72 7.27 17.20
N ILE A 112 -5.24 6.43 16.32
CA ILE A 112 -4.50 5.23 16.68
C ILE A 112 -3.08 5.40 16.21
N LYS A 113 -2.14 5.39 17.14
CA LYS A 113 -0.74 5.50 16.80
C LYS A 113 -0.18 4.13 16.52
N GLY A 114 0.69 4.05 15.56
CA GLY A 114 1.27 2.78 15.18
C GLY A 114 2.62 2.95 14.55
N GLU A 115 3.14 1.85 14.07
CA GLU A 115 4.43 1.79 13.43
C GLU A 115 4.27 1.61 11.94
N PHE A 116 5.21 2.16 11.19
CA PHE A 116 5.18 2.04 9.76
C PHE A 116 6.52 1.54 9.27
N ASN A 117 6.47 0.51 8.44
CA ASN A 117 7.67 -0.10 7.88
C ASN A 117 7.76 0.23 6.40
N TRP A 118 8.85 0.87 6.01
CA TRP A 118 9.08 1.29 4.63
C TRP A 118 9.90 0.28 3.84
N ASP A 119 10.35 -0.78 4.48
CA ASP A 119 11.32 -1.69 3.88
C ASP A 119 10.87 -3.14 3.84
N ILE A 120 9.62 -3.39 3.61
CA ILE A 120 9.13 -4.77 3.60
C ILE A 120 9.39 -5.47 2.27
#